data_656fa77b7ccaa96dc376e81683d4271a
#
_entry.id   656fa77b7ccaa96dc376e81683d4271a
#
_cell.length_a   1.000
_cell.length_b   1.000
_cell.length_c   1.000
_cell.angle_alpha   90.00
_cell.angle_beta   90.00
_cell.angle_gamma   90.00
#
_symmetry.space_group_name_H-M   'P 1'
#
loop_
_entity.id
_entity.type
_entity.pdbx_description
1 polymer ?
#
loop_
_entity_poly.entity_id
_entity_poly.type
_entity_poly.pdbx_seq_one_letter_code
_entity_poly.pdbx_strand_id
1 'polypeptide(L)'
;RYYPYNNVASQVIGFTGSDNQGLDGIEAKYDEKLKGKKGSIQRHTDAKGGEIGTEGENYVSAIDGDDLILTIDLNIQSIVEKYLEEACIDNKCTDGGNVIVMNPQNGNILAMATYPTYNLNEPYSAYTEELAQNWDNMEQSEKTKMLQSVWRNRAIADTYEPGSVFKLITTSAALEEGITDTDNQGEFACTGGIEVAGVRIKCWRYYRPHGAESLRQALMNSCNPVFIGLGQKMGVKTYYSCLLYTSDAADDK
;
A
#
# COMPACT_ATOMS: atom_id res chain seq x y z
N ARG A 1 -19.09 8.83 11.77
CA ARG A 1 -18.56 7.46 11.94
C ARG A 1 -17.92 7.30 13.32
N TYR A 2 -17.74 6.05 13.75
CA TYR A 2 -17.01 5.68 14.95
C TYR A 2 -16.11 4.47 14.64
N TYR A 3 -14.85 4.55 15.00
CA TYR A 3 -13.83 3.54 14.72
C TYR A 3 -13.38 2.89 16.03
N PRO A 4 -13.90 1.69 16.36
CA PRO A 4 -13.71 1.08 17.69
C PRO A 4 -12.26 0.69 18.01
N TYR A 5 -11.41 0.55 16.97
CA TYR A 5 -10.01 0.18 17.12
C TYR A 5 -9.05 1.35 16.89
N ASN A 6 -9.56 2.58 16.92
CA ASN A 6 -8.81 3.83 16.83
C ASN A 6 -7.86 3.90 15.64
N ASN A 7 -6.65 3.37 15.74
CA ASN A 7 -5.56 3.50 14.77
C ASN A 7 -5.31 2.25 13.91
N VAL A 8 -6.00 1.13 14.18
CA VAL A 8 -5.79 -0.10 13.41
C VAL A 8 -6.25 0.07 11.96
N ALA A 9 -5.35 -0.26 11.02
CA ALA A 9 -5.54 -0.12 9.58
C ALA A 9 -5.91 1.31 9.14
N SER A 10 -5.40 2.33 9.85
CA SER A 10 -5.84 3.72 9.67
C SER A 10 -5.71 4.22 8.23
N GLN A 11 -4.59 3.97 7.55
CA GLN A 11 -4.38 4.38 6.15
C GLN A 11 -5.20 3.57 5.15
N VAL A 12 -5.67 2.38 5.52
CA VAL A 12 -6.55 1.55 4.68
C VAL A 12 -8.00 2.00 4.82
N ILE A 13 -8.47 2.12 6.06
CA ILE A 13 -9.86 2.48 6.36
C ILE A 13 -10.12 3.93 5.92
N GLY A 14 -9.22 4.84 6.28
CA GLY A 14 -9.44 6.27 6.10
C GLY A 14 -10.48 6.82 7.06
N PHE A 15 -10.93 8.03 6.85
CA PHE A 15 -11.84 8.73 7.76
C PHE A 15 -12.89 9.56 7.02
N THR A 16 -13.92 9.98 7.74
CA THR A 16 -14.99 10.84 7.22
C THR A 16 -14.88 12.24 7.80
N GLY A 17 -15.39 13.22 7.05
CA GLY A 17 -15.58 14.59 7.52
C GLY A 17 -16.77 14.70 8.49
N SER A 18 -16.98 15.92 9.00
CA SER A 18 -18.09 16.25 9.91
C SER A 18 -19.48 16.07 9.29
N ASP A 19 -19.55 16.06 7.98
CA ASP A 19 -20.75 15.83 7.18
C ASP A 19 -20.98 14.36 6.81
N ASN A 20 -20.16 13.45 7.35
CA ASN A 20 -20.08 12.02 7.03
C ASN A 20 -19.67 11.70 5.59
N GLN A 21 -19.07 12.64 4.85
CA GLN A 21 -18.44 12.35 3.58
C GLN A 21 -17.09 11.66 3.81
N GLY A 22 -16.81 10.59 3.10
CA GLY A 22 -15.49 9.93 3.11
C GLY A 22 -14.42 10.86 2.53
N LEU A 23 -13.31 11.04 3.27
CA LEU A 23 -12.21 11.94 2.87
C LEU A 23 -10.96 11.20 2.45
N ASP A 24 -10.74 10.00 2.97
CA ASP A 24 -9.56 9.20 2.64
C ASP A 24 -9.86 7.69 2.71
N GLY A 25 -8.96 6.86 2.18
CA GLY A 25 -9.01 5.41 2.24
C GLY A 25 -10.28 4.80 1.65
N ILE A 26 -10.72 3.73 2.28
CA ILE A 26 -11.95 3.00 1.92
C ILE A 26 -13.20 3.87 2.15
N GLU A 27 -13.21 4.70 3.17
CA GLU A 27 -14.33 5.62 3.42
C GLU A 27 -14.55 6.57 2.24
N ALA A 28 -13.49 7.09 1.64
CA ALA A 28 -13.59 7.92 0.43
C ALA A 28 -13.95 7.11 -0.82
N LYS A 29 -13.26 5.97 -1.03
CA LYS A 29 -13.45 5.15 -2.23
C LYS A 29 -14.86 4.59 -2.37
N TYR A 30 -15.48 4.23 -1.26
CA TYR A 30 -16.82 3.62 -1.22
C TYR A 30 -17.87 4.52 -0.57
N ASP A 31 -17.63 5.84 -0.46
CA ASP A 31 -18.53 6.79 0.17
C ASP A 31 -19.98 6.68 -0.33
N GLU A 32 -20.18 6.58 -1.65
CA GLU A 32 -21.52 6.45 -2.23
C GLU A 32 -22.30 5.21 -1.77
N LYS A 33 -21.59 4.12 -1.49
CA LYS A 33 -22.20 2.89 -0.98
C LYS A 33 -22.41 2.95 0.53
N LEU A 34 -21.42 3.46 1.25
CA LEU A 34 -21.42 3.47 2.71
C LEU A 34 -22.33 4.52 3.36
N LYS A 35 -22.61 5.64 2.68
CA LYS A 35 -23.38 6.76 3.27
C LYS A 35 -24.89 6.59 3.27
N GLY A 36 -25.44 5.67 2.46
CA GLY A 36 -26.88 5.51 2.30
C GLY A 36 -27.58 6.75 1.74
N LYS A 37 -28.87 6.88 2.02
CA LYS A 37 -29.69 8.04 1.60
C LYS A 37 -30.33 8.69 2.81
N LYS A 38 -30.15 10.00 2.95
CA LYS A 38 -30.76 10.76 4.05
C LYS A 38 -32.29 10.78 3.88
N GLY A 39 -32.99 10.50 4.97
CA GLY A 39 -34.44 10.75 5.03
C GLY A 39 -34.73 12.24 5.07
N SER A 40 -35.92 12.61 4.67
CA SER A 40 -36.38 14.00 4.76
C SER A 40 -37.83 14.07 5.22
N ILE A 41 -38.14 15.13 5.95
CA ILE A 41 -39.49 15.46 6.36
C ILE A 41 -39.77 16.83 5.75
N GLN A 42 -40.72 16.90 4.81
CA GLN A 42 -41.21 18.17 4.29
C GLN A 42 -42.43 18.59 5.10
N ARG A 43 -42.33 19.72 5.81
CA ARG A 43 -43.40 20.31 6.56
C ARG A 43 -43.82 21.63 5.91
N HIS A 44 -45.13 21.88 5.83
CA HIS A 44 -45.62 23.16 5.44
C HIS A 44 -45.74 24.07 6.68
N THR A 45 -45.02 25.19 6.67
CA THR A 45 -45.09 26.20 7.72
C THR A 45 -45.69 27.48 7.20
N ASP A 46 -46.40 28.22 8.06
CA ASP A 46 -46.87 29.55 7.75
C ASP A 46 -45.74 30.61 7.72
N ALA A 47 -46.02 31.82 7.30
CA ALA A 47 -45.03 32.89 7.22
C ALA A 47 -44.43 33.31 8.58
N LYS A 48 -44.96 32.79 9.69
CA LYS A 48 -44.47 33.02 11.08
C LYS A 48 -43.77 31.76 11.66
N GLY A 49 -43.59 30.67 10.86
CA GLY A 49 -42.99 29.44 11.30
C GLY A 49 -43.92 28.49 12.06
N GLY A 50 -45.23 28.76 12.10
CA GLY A 50 -46.24 27.88 12.72
C GLY A 50 -46.56 26.70 11.79
N GLU A 51 -46.78 25.51 12.33
CA GLU A 51 -47.17 24.31 11.56
C GLU A 51 -48.59 24.49 11.02
N ILE A 52 -48.74 24.39 9.68
CA ILE A 52 -50.05 24.43 9.02
C ILE A 52 -50.53 22.99 8.88
N GLY A 53 -51.23 22.49 9.88
CA GLY A 53 -52.03 21.25 9.82
C GLY A 53 -51.28 19.98 9.47
N THR A 54 -51.75 18.85 9.91
CA THR A 54 -51.16 17.52 9.75
C THR A 54 -51.42 16.88 8.38
N GLU A 55 -52.14 17.53 7.48
CA GLU A 55 -52.43 17.00 6.14
C GLU A 55 -51.38 17.52 5.13
N GLY A 56 -50.26 16.83 5.00
CA GLY A 56 -49.26 17.16 3.99
C GLY A 56 -47.79 16.94 4.38
N GLU A 57 -47.52 16.24 5.48
CA GLU A 57 -46.15 15.82 5.77
C GLU A 57 -45.72 14.71 4.79
N ASN A 58 -44.81 15.03 3.89
CA ASN A 58 -44.15 14.02 3.10
C ASN A 58 -42.94 13.51 3.86
N TYR A 59 -43.06 12.30 4.40
CA TYR A 59 -41.97 11.57 5.07
C TYR A 59 -41.26 10.63 4.08
N VAL A 60 -40.00 10.88 3.85
CA VAL A 60 -39.11 9.99 3.11
C VAL A 60 -38.18 9.33 4.13
N SER A 61 -38.29 8.02 4.30
CA SER A 61 -37.45 7.25 5.23
C SER A 61 -35.99 7.31 4.79
N ALA A 62 -35.08 7.36 5.74
CA ALA A 62 -33.65 7.15 5.47
C ALA A 62 -33.43 5.71 4.97
N ILE A 63 -32.45 5.54 4.12
CA ILE A 63 -31.96 4.22 3.64
C ILE A 63 -30.54 4.08 4.14
N ASP A 64 -30.27 3.01 4.90
CA ASP A 64 -28.93 2.71 5.37
C ASP A 64 -27.99 2.42 4.20
N GLY A 65 -26.71 2.69 4.39
CA GLY A 65 -25.69 2.33 3.43
C GLY A 65 -25.37 0.83 3.44
N ASP A 66 -24.60 0.41 2.46
CA ASP A 66 -24.14 -0.97 2.35
C ASP A 66 -23.02 -1.25 3.37
N ASP A 67 -22.87 -2.53 3.75
CA ASP A 67 -21.72 -3.01 4.50
C ASP A 67 -20.57 -3.38 3.55
N LEU A 68 -19.34 -3.09 3.96
CA LEU A 68 -18.14 -3.50 3.23
C LEU A 68 -17.33 -4.49 4.06
N ILE A 69 -17.16 -5.70 3.55
CA ILE A 69 -16.38 -6.75 4.18
C ILE A 69 -15.00 -6.79 3.54
N LEU A 70 -13.96 -6.56 4.35
CA LEU A 70 -12.55 -6.58 3.93
C LEU A 70 -11.94 -7.96 4.16
N THR A 71 -10.86 -8.24 3.43
CA THR A 71 -10.03 -9.43 3.67
C THR A 71 -9.00 -9.22 4.79
N ILE A 72 -8.88 -8.00 5.31
CA ILE A 72 -7.99 -7.68 6.44
C ILE A 72 -8.44 -8.47 7.66
N ASP A 73 -7.51 -9.24 8.23
CA ASP A 73 -7.70 -9.92 9.52
C ASP A 73 -7.22 -9.00 10.65
N LEU A 74 -8.11 -8.68 11.56
CA LEU A 74 -7.85 -7.73 12.65
C LEU A 74 -6.67 -8.17 13.53
N ASN A 75 -6.53 -9.46 13.80
CA ASN A 75 -5.46 -9.97 14.66
C ASN A 75 -4.11 -9.88 13.94
N ILE A 76 -4.06 -10.29 12.66
CA ILE A 76 -2.84 -10.20 11.87
C ILE A 76 -2.45 -8.73 11.69
N GLN A 77 -3.39 -7.85 11.37
CA GLN A 77 -3.15 -6.41 11.22
C GLN A 77 -2.55 -5.81 12.50
N SER A 78 -3.17 -6.06 13.66
CA SER A 78 -2.70 -5.52 14.94
C SER A 78 -1.29 -6.03 15.32
N ILE A 79 -1.00 -7.30 15.05
CA ILE A 79 0.33 -7.88 15.28
C ILE A 79 1.37 -7.22 14.37
N VAL A 80 1.02 -7.06 13.09
CA VAL A 80 1.92 -6.46 12.09
C VAL A 80 2.21 -5.01 12.43
N GLU A 81 1.20 -4.22 12.79
CA GLU A 81 1.38 -2.81 13.18
C GLU A 81 2.30 -2.69 14.39
N LYS A 82 2.06 -3.49 15.42
CA LYS A 82 2.91 -3.50 16.62
C LYS A 82 4.38 -3.74 16.28
N TYR A 83 4.68 -4.80 15.53
CA TYR A 83 6.08 -5.12 15.20
C TYR A 83 6.69 -4.16 14.18
N LEU A 84 5.89 -3.57 13.29
CA LEU A 84 6.34 -2.52 12.38
C LEU A 84 6.76 -1.27 13.16
N GLU A 85 5.96 -0.84 14.13
CA GLU A 85 6.27 0.29 15.02
C GLU A 85 7.57 0.03 15.79
N GLU A 86 7.66 -1.13 16.48
CA GLU A 86 8.86 -1.53 17.22
C GLU A 86 10.10 -1.52 16.29
N ALA A 87 10.00 -2.12 15.11
CA ALA A 87 11.09 -2.15 14.15
C ALA A 87 11.51 -0.75 13.64
N CYS A 88 10.55 0.13 13.38
CA CYS A 88 10.84 1.50 12.95
C CYS A 88 11.54 2.32 14.04
N ILE A 89 11.10 2.16 15.29
CA ILE A 89 11.71 2.86 16.44
C ILE A 89 13.13 2.35 16.67
N ASP A 90 13.31 1.03 16.78
CA ASP A 90 14.61 0.40 17.07
C ASP A 90 15.67 0.71 15.99
N ASN A 91 15.25 0.77 14.75
CA ASN A 91 16.14 1.05 13.62
C ASN A 91 16.18 2.52 13.20
N LYS A 92 15.48 3.41 13.93
CA LYS A 92 15.42 4.85 13.67
C LYS A 92 14.99 5.17 12.24
N CYS A 93 13.93 4.51 11.77
CA CYS A 93 13.39 4.73 10.43
C CYS A 93 12.66 6.08 10.37
N THR A 94 13.36 7.13 9.98
CA THR A 94 12.82 8.51 9.93
C THR A 94 11.64 8.67 8.99
N ASP A 95 11.63 7.88 7.92
CA ASP A 95 10.55 7.90 6.91
C ASP A 95 9.45 6.88 7.20
N GLY A 96 9.54 6.20 8.36
CA GLY A 96 8.60 5.14 8.73
C GLY A 96 8.80 3.84 7.95
N GLY A 97 7.74 3.06 7.80
CA GLY A 97 7.79 1.78 7.11
C GLY A 97 6.40 1.29 6.72
N ASN A 98 6.35 0.24 5.90
CA ASN A 98 5.09 -0.43 5.60
C ASN A 98 5.29 -1.96 5.47
N VAL A 99 4.22 -2.71 5.73
CA VAL A 99 4.17 -4.17 5.63
C VAL A 99 2.86 -4.59 5.00
N ILE A 100 2.93 -5.48 4.02
CA ILE A 100 1.76 -6.12 3.41
C ILE A 100 1.85 -7.62 3.68
N VAL A 101 0.77 -8.21 4.20
CA VAL A 101 0.62 -9.67 4.36
C VAL A 101 -0.45 -10.15 3.41
N MET A 102 -0.08 -11.00 2.48
CA MET A 102 -0.96 -11.53 1.46
C MET A 102 -1.01 -13.05 1.51
N ASN A 103 -2.21 -13.61 1.34
CA ASN A 103 -2.38 -15.04 1.13
C ASN A 103 -2.01 -15.40 -0.32
N PRO A 104 -0.94 -16.18 -0.56
CA PRO A 104 -0.48 -16.45 -1.91
C PRO A 104 -1.40 -17.37 -2.72
N GLN A 105 -2.34 -18.06 -2.07
CA GLN A 105 -3.26 -19.00 -2.74
C GLN A 105 -4.44 -18.29 -3.44
N ASN A 106 -4.86 -17.14 -2.90
CA ASN A 106 -6.06 -16.43 -3.39
C ASN A 106 -5.87 -14.92 -3.56
N GLY A 107 -4.69 -14.39 -3.22
CA GLY A 107 -4.37 -12.96 -3.34
C GLY A 107 -5.00 -12.07 -2.27
N ASN A 108 -5.70 -12.62 -1.28
CA ASN A 108 -6.30 -11.82 -0.21
C ASN A 108 -5.23 -11.09 0.61
N ILE A 109 -5.40 -9.78 0.77
CA ILE A 109 -4.59 -8.99 1.68
C ILE A 109 -5.12 -9.18 3.09
N LEU A 110 -4.31 -9.81 3.95
CA LEU A 110 -4.65 -10.10 5.34
C LEU A 110 -4.23 -8.98 6.29
N ALA A 111 -3.19 -8.23 5.94
CA ALA A 111 -2.78 -7.01 6.62
C ALA A 111 -2.11 -6.04 5.63
N MET A 112 -2.32 -4.75 5.86
CA MET A 112 -1.62 -3.67 5.17
C MET A 112 -1.38 -2.56 6.19
N ALA A 113 -0.18 -2.52 6.73
CA ALA A 113 0.24 -1.61 7.79
C ALA A 113 1.21 -0.56 7.27
N THR A 114 1.03 0.67 7.69
CA THR A 114 1.97 1.78 7.47
C THR A 114 2.28 2.44 8.82
N TYR A 115 3.54 2.74 9.08
CA TYR A 115 3.97 3.48 10.27
C TYR A 115 4.56 4.85 9.84
N PRO A 116 4.25 5.92 10.56
CA PRO A 116 3.37 6.01 11.72
C PRO A 116 1.89 5.87 11.38
N THR A 117 1.09 5.49 12.39
CA THR A 117 -0.38 5.42 12.32
C THR A 117 -1.01 6.69 12.91
N TYR A 118 -2.32 6.85 12.75
CA TYR A 118 -3.08 7.95 13.34
C TYR A 118 -4.44 7.46 13.87
N ASN A 119 -5.03 8.22 14.80
CA ASN A 119 -6.35 7.88 15.34
C ASN A 119 -7.46 8.28 14.34
N LEU A 120 -8.20 7.30 13.86
CA LEU A 120 -9.32 7.49 12.92
C LEU A 120 -10.46 8.34 13.50
N ASN A 121 -10.63 8.35 14.82
CA ASN A 121 -11.65 9.18 15.50
C ASN A 121 -11.18 10.64 15.64
N GLU A 122 -9.86 10.90 15.56
CA GLU A 122 -9.23 12.21 15.70
C GLU A 122 -8.19 12.46 14.62
N PRO A 123 -8.55 12.37 13.32
CA PRO A 123 -7.58 12.33 12.22
C PRO A 123 -6.79 13.63 12.05
N TYR A 124 -7.20 14.72 12.67
CA TYR A 124 -6.55 16.03 12.62
C TYR A 124 -5.65 16.32 13.82
N SER A 125 -5.52 15.37 14.75
CA SER A 125 -4.70 15.51 15.95
C SER A 125 -3.24 15.07 15.69
N ALA A 126 -2.33 15.44 16.60
CA ALA A 126 -0.98 14.93 16.62
C ALA A 126 -0.99 13.39 16.73
N TYR A 127 -0.20 12.72 15.91
CA TYR A 127 -0.20 11.26 15.82
C TYR A 127 0.99 10.58 16.53
N THR A 128 1.90 11.37 17.12
CA THR A 128 2.96 10.89 18.00
C THR A 128 3.02 11.76 19.26
N GLU A 129 3.55 11.21 20.36
CA GLU A 129 3.74 11.95 21.61
C GLU A 129 4.69 13.14 21.45
N GLU A 130 5.73 13.00 20.62
CA GLU A 130 6.67 14.07 20.32
C GLU A 130 5.99 15.25 19.62
N LEU A 131 5.16 14.97 18.61
CA LEU A 131 4.39 16.00 17.92
C LEU A 131 3.37 16.66 18.84
N ALA A 132 2.73 15.91 19.74
CA ALA A 132 1.74 16.43 20.66
C ALA A 132 2.32 17.53 21.59
N GLN A 133 3.60 17.43 21.97
CA GLN A 133 4.25 18.43 22.86
C GLN A 133 4.34 19.82 22.23
N ASN A 134 4.39 19.92 20.91
CA ASN A 134 4.52 21.20 20.21
C ASN A 134 3.37 21.50 19.25
N TRP A 135 2.36 20.63 19.19
CA TRP A 135 1.29 20.67 18.18
C TRP A 135 0.58 22.01 18.14
N ASP A 136 0.20 22.57 19.29
CA ASP A 136 -0.54 23.83 19.35
C ASP A 136 0.26 25.03 18.86
N ASN A 137 1.57 24.99 19.00
CA ASN A 137 2.49 26.07 18.61
C ASN A 137 2.94 25.99 17.15
N MET A 138 2.65 24.89 16.44
CA MET A 138 3.06 24.71 15.05
C MET A 138 2.21 25.54 14.08
N GLU A 139 2.85 26.00 13.02
CA GLU A 139 2.17 26.67 11.91
C GLU A 139 1.16 25.74 11.21
N GLN A 140 -0.01 26.28 10.82
CA GLN A 140 -1.06 25.50 10.19
C GLN A 140 -0.61 24.79 8.89
N SER A 141 0.29 25.42 8.16
CA SER A 141 0.88 24.87 6.93
C SER A 141 1.73 23.63 7.19
N GLU A 142 2.46 23.59 8.33
CA GLU A 142 3.28 22.46 8.75
C GLU A 142 2.40 21.31 9.25
N LYS A 143 1.41 21.62 10.09
CA LYS A 143 0.39 20.65 10.53
C LYS A 143 -0.24 19.95 9.34
N THR A 144 -0.69 20.72 8.35
CA THR A 144 -1.33 20.18 7.14
C THR A 144 -0.41 19.22 6.38
N LYS A 145 0.86 19.57 6.19
CA LYS A 145 1.84 18.70 5.53
C LYS A 145 2.06 17.40 6.28
N MET A 146 2.19 17.47 7.61
CA MET A 146 2.38 16.28 8.45
C MET A 146 1.17 15.37 8.42
N LEU A 147 -0.05 15.93 8.51
CA LEU A 147 -1.29 15.18 8.43
C LEU A 147 -1.46 14.50 7.07
N GLN A 148 -1.24 15.21 5.98
CA GLN A 148 -1.28 14.63 4.64
C GLN A 148 -0.26 13.51 4.45
N SER A 149 0.91 13.62 5.09
CA SER A 149 1.93 12.57 5.04
C SER A 149 1.51 11.33 5.81
N VAL A 150 0.89 11.47 7.00
CA VAL A 150 0.50 10.32 7.82
C VAL A 150 -0.78 9.63 7.31
N TRP A 151 -1.71 10.37 6.70
CA TRP A 151 -2.90 9.78 6.09
C TRP A 151 -2.56 8.92 4.87
N ARG A 152 -1.49 9.29 4.14
CA ARG A 152 -1.10 8.62 2.91
C ARG A 152 -0.80 7.14 3.12
N ASN A 153 -1.50 6.27 2.42
CA ASN A 153 -1.18 4.84 2.39
C ASN A 153 0.04 4.60 1.47
N ARG A 154 1.23 4.58 2.07
CA ARG A 154 2.49 4.43 1.35
C ARG A 154 2.62 3.09 0.65
N ALA A 155 1.96 2.04 1.14
CA ALA A 155 2.01 0.71 0.55
C ALA A 155 1.45 0.67 -0.89
N ILE A 156 0.55 1.60 -1.23
CA ILE A 156 -0.08 1.69 -2.56
C ILE A 156 0.19 3.00 -3.30
N ALA A 157 0.64 4.04 -2.59
CA ALA A 157 0.81 5.38 -3.16
C ALA A 157 2.26 5.76 -3.45
N ASP A 158 3.23 5.06 -2.84
CA ASP A 158 4.65 5.36 -3.00
C ASP A 158 5.35 4.32 -3.87
N THR A 159 6.28 4.80 -4.68
CA THR A 159 7.19 3.94 -5.45
C THR A 159 8.52 3.80 -4.71
N TYR A 160 9.18 2.67 -4.89
CA TYR A 160 10.50 2.40 -4.31
C TYR A 160 11.34 1.53 -5.22
N GLU A 161 12.66 1.52 -5.02
CA GLU A 161 13.57 0.63 -5.72
C GLU A 161 13.57 -0.75 -5.05
N PRO A 162 12.96 -1.79 -5.66
CA PRO A 162 12.77 -3.10 -5.01
C PRO A 162 14.08 -3.88 -4.81
N GLY A 163 15.15 -3.48 -5.49
CA GLY A 163 16.45 -4.14 -5.38
C GLY A 163 16.38 -5.61 -5.75
N SER A 164 17.06 -6.45 -4.97
CA SER A 164 17.17 -7.90 -5.25
C SER A 164 15.86 -8.68 -5.15
N VAL A 165 14.84 -8.15 -4.51
CA VAL A 165 13.51 -8.79 -4.49
C VAL A 165 12.93 -8.89 -5.90
N PHE A 166 13.24 -7.94 -6.77
CA PHE A 166 12.80 -7.93 -8.17
C PHE A 166 13.37 -9.11 -9.00
N LYS A 167 14.43 -9.77 -8.52
CA LYS A 167 14.98 -10.97 -9.18
C LYS A 167 13.99 -12.13 -9.20
N LEU A 168 13.04 -12.19 -8.27
CA LEU A 168 11.98 -13.19 -8.29
C LEU A 168 11.09 -13.04 -9.54
N ILE A 169 10.75 -11.80 -9.90
CA ILE A 169 9.97 -11.52 -11.11
C ILE A 169 10.79 -11.88 -12.36
N THR A 170 12.07 -11.49 -12.40
CA THR A 170 12.96 -11.86 -13.50
C THR A 170 13.11 -13.38 -13.66
N THR A 171 13.21 -14.10 -12.52
CA THR A 171 13.27 -15.56 -12.50
C THR A 171 11.98 -16.18 -13.08
N SER A 172 10.82 -15.74 -12.58
CA SER A 172 9.53 -16.26 -13.00
C SER A 172 9.30 -16.04 -14.50
N ALA A 173 9.56 -14.82 -14.99
CA ALA A 173 9.43 -14.49 -16.39
C ALA A 173 10.37 -15.34 -17.29
N ALA A 174 11.62 -15.54 -16.87
CA ALA A 174 12.56 -16.33 -17.65
C ALA A 174 12.21 -17.83 -17.70
N LEU A 175 11.64 -18.37 -16.63
CA LEU A 175 11.14 -19.75 -16.58
C LEU A 175 9.89 -19.93 -17.42
N GLU A 176 8.95 -19.01 -17.34
CA GLU A 176 7.70 -19.02 -18.11
C GLU A 176 7.95 -18.97 -19.62
N GLU A 177 8.89 -18.14 -20.04
CA GLU A 177 9.32 -18.00 -21.42
C GLU A 177 10.27 -19.13 -21.90
N GLY A 178 10.60 -20.09 -21.04
CA GLY A 178 11.50 -21.20 -21.37
C GLY A 178 12.93 -20.79 -21.72
N ILE A 179 13.39 -19.63 -21.26
CA ILE A 179 14.72 -19.09 -21.56
C ILE A 179 15.81 -19.82 -20.79
N THR A 180 15.46 -20.36 -19.63
CA THR A 180 16.37 -21.07 -18.73
C THR A 180 15.61 -22.13 -17.93
N ASP A 181 16.36 -22.97 -17.22
CA ASP A 181 15.87 -23.96 -16.26
C ASP A 181 16.47 -23.68 -14.88
N THR A 182 15.82 -24.15 -13.81
CA THR A 182 16.26 -23.91 -12.43
C THR A 182 17.61 -24.54 -12.11
N ASP A 183 17.92 -25.72 -12.66
CA ASP A 183 18.97 -26.59 -12.18
C ASP A 183 20.07 -26.88 -13.23
N ASN A 184 20.05 -26.22 -14.39
CA ASN A 184 21.12 -26.31 -15.40
C ASN A 184 22.45 -25.84 -14.80
N GLN A 185 23.32 -26.79 -14.45
CA GLN A 185 24.59 -26.48 -13.83
C GLN A 185 25.54 -25.77 -14.80
N GLY A 186 26.08 -24.64 -14.37
CA GLY A 186 27.04 -23.89 -15.17
C GLY A 186 26.46 -23.14 -16.36
N GLU A 187 25.13 -22.99 -16.44
CA GLU A 187 24.49 -22.18 -17.48
C GLU A 187 24.94 -20.71 -17.41
N PHE A 188 25.15 -20.22 -16.21
CA PHE A 188 25.60 -18.86 -15.97
C PHE A 188 27.00 -18.83 -15.38
N ALA A 189 27.72 -17.70 -15.63
CA ALA A 189 29.05 -17.49 -15.10
C ALA A 189 29.18 -16.10 -14.48
N CYS A 190 29.48 -16.04 -13.19
CA CYS A 190 29.82 -14.82 -12.50
C CYS A 190 31.33 -14.61 -12.48
N THR A 191 31.84 -13.65 -13.23
CA THR A 191 33.25 -13.24 -13.26
C THR A 191 33.54 -12.03 -12.36
N GLY A 192 32.62 -11.70 -11.43
CA GLY A 192 32.74 -10.56 -10.53
C GLY A 192 32.12 -9.25 -11.04
N GLY A 193 31.56 -9.24 -12.23
CA GLY A 193 30.85 -8.09 -12.81
C GLY A 193 30.39 -8.34 -14.23
N ILE A 194 29.59 -7.46 -14.74
CA ILE A 194 29.08 -7.44 -16.12
C ILE A 194 29.13 -6.01 -16.65
N GLU A 195 29.39 -5.84 -17.94
CA GLU A 195 29.36 -4.54 -18.61
C GLU A 195 28.01 -4.33 -19.27
N VAL A 196 27.40 -3.19 -19.01
CA VAL A 196 26.12 -2.79 -19.60
C VAL A 196 26.25 -1.34 -20.08
N ALA A 197 26.06 -1.12 -21.37
CA ALA A 197 26.14 0.22 -21.98
C ALA A 197 27.43 0.99 -21.62
N GLY A 198 28.57 0.32 -21.55
CA GLY A 198 29.87 0.92 -21.20
C GLY A 198 30.10 1.10 -19.69
N VAL A 199 29.14 0.72 -18.85
CA VAL A 199 29.25 0.80 -17.39
C VAL A 199 29.46 -0.59 -16.80
N ARG A 200 30.52 -0.77 -16.01
CA ARG A 200 30.77 -2.03 -15.31
C ARG A 200 29.97 -2.10 -14.02
N ILE A 201 29.02 -3.00 -13.94
CA ILE A 201 28.23 -3.32 -12.76
C ILE A 201 28.88 -4.47 -12.03
N LYS A 202 29.29 -4.25 -10.79
CA LYS A 202 30.00 -5.25 -9.97
C LYS A 202 29.01 -6.20 -9.29
N CYS A 203 29.40 -7.47 -9.19
CA CYS A 203 28.80 -8.39 -8.21
C CYS A 203 29.16 -7.92 -6.80
N TRP A 204 28.29 -8.11 -5.82
CA TRP A 204 28.63 -7.80 -4.42
C TRP A 204 29.86 -8.60 -3.95
N ARG A 205 30.09 -9.77 -4.55
CA ARG A 205 31.22 -10.67 -4.31
C ARG A 205 32.28 -10.55 -5.41
N TYR A 206 32.53 -9.35 -5.95
CA TYR A 206 33.47 -9.12 -7.06
C TYR A 206 34.92 -9.55 -6.79
N TYR A 207 35.34 -9.52 -5.52
CA TYR A 207 36.68 -9.92 -5.06
C TYR A 207 36.87 -11.45 -5.01
N ARG A 208 35.80 -12.24 -4.98
CA ARG A 208 35.78 -13.70 -5.03
C ARG A 208 34.53 -14.14 -5.80
N PRO A 209 34.54 -14.06 -7.12
CA PRO A 209 33.36 -14.35 -7.96
C PRO A 209 32.74 -15.72 -7.67
N HIS A 210 31.43 -15.83 -7.94
CA HIS A 210 30.71 -17.08 -7.70
C HIS A 210 31.14 -18.20 -8.68
N GLY A 211 31.64 -17.83 -9.87
CA GLY A 211 32.01 -18.79 -10.92
C GLY A 211 30.80 -19.29 -11.70
N ALA A 212 30.81 -20.56 -12.03
CA ALA A 212 29.71 -21.22 -12.74
C ALA A 212 28.53 -21.46 -11.78
N GLU A 213 27.32 -21.07 -12.18
CA GLU A 213 26.09 -21.15 -11.37
C GLU A 213 24.93 -21.67 -12.21
N SER A 214 24.01 -22.41 -11.58
CA SER A 214 22.64 -22.58 -12.10
C SER A 214 21.80 -21.35 -11.75
N LEU A 215 20.58 -21.23 -12.30
CA LEU A 215 19.63 -20.18 -11.94
C LEU A 215 19.32 -20.19 -10.44
N ARG A 216 19.09 -21.39 -9.87
CA ARG A 216 18.87 -21.58 -8.43
C ARG A 216 20.03 -21.04 -7.60
N GLN A 217 21.27 -21.38 -7.96
CA GLN A 217 22.47 -20.89 -7.27
C GLN A 217 22.62 -19.37 -7.41
N ALA A 218 22.39 -18.83 -8.59
CA ALA A 218 22.45 -17.39 -8.82
C ALA A 218 21.42 -16.61 -8.00
N LEU A 219 20.21 -17.17 -7.82
CA LEU A 219 19.17 -16.59 -6.96
C LEU A 219 19.55 -16.65 -5.48
N MET A 220 20.03 -17.81 -5.01
CA MET A 220 20.53 -17.97 -3.64
C MET A 220 21.67 -17.01 -3.31
N ASN A 221 22.56 -16.79 -4.27
CA ASN A 221 23.71 -15.89 -4.15
C ASN A 221 23.35 -14.43 -4.44
N SER A 222 22.14 -14.14 -4.88
CA SER A 222 21.73 -12.81 -5.31
C SER A 222 22.70 -12.18 -6.34
N CYS A 223 23.15 -12.98 -7.31
CA CYS A 223 24.22 -12.62 -8.24
C CYS A 223 23.76 -11.60 -9.30
N ASN A 224 24.09 -10.33 -9.14
CA ASN A 224 23.68 -9.27 -10.07
C ASN A 224 24.09 -9.53 -11.54
N PRO A 225 25.35 -9.93 -11.86
CA PRO A 225 25.73 -10.18 -13.23
C PRO A 225 24.87 -11.24 -13.95
N VAL A 226 24.48 -12.29 -13.25
CA VAL A 226 23.61 -13.34 -13.81
C VAL A 226 22.23 -12.77 -14.13
N PHE A 227 21.60 -12.05 -13.21
CA PHE A 227 20.27 -11.49 -13.43
C PHE A 227 20.23 -10.39 -14.48
N ILE A 228 21.27 -9.59 -14.58
CA ILE A 228 21.42 -8.61 -15.66
C ILE A 228 21.53 -9.34 -17.02
N GLY A 229 22.40 -10.35 -17.10
CA GLY A 229 22.55 -11.16 -18.32
C GLY A 229 21.26 -11.90 -18.69
N LEU A 230 20.52 -12.41 -17.71
CA LEU A 230 19.24 -13.06 -17.91
C LEU A 230 18.20 -12.09 -18.49
N GLY A 231 18.08 -10.89 -17.92
CA GLY A 231 17.20 -9.84 -18.45
C GLY A 231 17.58 -9.41 -19.87
N GLN A 232 18.88 -9.30 -20.18
CA GLN A 232 19.37 -9.03 -21.55
C GLN A 232 19.05 -10.18 -22.51
N LYS A 233 19.19 -11.44 -22.08
CA LYS A 233 18.85 -12.64 -22.87
C LYS A 233 17.36 -12.69 -23.20
N MET A 234 16.50 -12.32 -22.24
CA MET A 234 15.06 -12.22 -22.41
C MET A 234 14.65 -11.12 -23.38
N GLY A 235 15.37 -10.01 -23.36
CA GLY A 235 15.12 -8.84 -24.19
C GLY A 235 13.98 -7.96 -23.67
N VAL A 236 14.02 -6.69 -24.10
CA VAL A 236 13.12 -5.64 -23.59
C VAL A 236 11.64 -5.98 -23.85
N LYS A 237 11.30 -6.41 -25.08
CA LYS A 237 9.92 -6.65 -25.48
C LYS A 237 9.26 -7.74 -24.62
N THR A 238 9.90 -8.89 -24.51
CA THR A 238 9.40 -10.03 -23.72
C THR A 238 9.27 -9.68 -22.25
N TYR A 239 10.34 -9.10 -21.69
CA TYR A 239 10.37 -8.75 -20.28
C TYR A 239 9.31 -7.70 -19.92
N TYR A 240 9.15 -6.67 -20.75
CA TYR A 240 8.15 -5.64 -20.55
C TYR A 240 6.72 -6.19 -20.67
N SER A 241 6.46 -7.10 -21.62
CA SER A 241 5.17 -7.76 -21.75
C SER A 241 4.83 -8.59 -20.50
N CYS A 242 5.79 -9.33 -19.94
CA CYS A 242 5.59 -10.06 -18.68
C CYS A 242 5.26 -9.11 -17.52
N LEU A 243 5.95 -7.97 -17.41
CA LEU A 243 5.68 -6.98 -16.36
C LEU A 243 4.28 -6.38 -16.49
N LEU A 244 3.83 -6.06 -17.71
CA LEU A 244 2.48 -5.52 -17.94
C LEU A 244 1.40 -6.56 -17.65
N TYR A 245 1.62 -7.82 -18.02
CA TYR A 245 0.66 -8.90 -17.77
C TYR A 245 0.49 -9.20 -16.28
N THR A 246 1.55 -9.07 -15.49
CA THR A 246 1.56 -9.36 -14.05
C THR A 246 1.24 -8.15 -13.16
N SER A 247 1.11 -6.97 -13.75
CA SER A 247 0.80 -5.74 -13.03
C SER A 247 -0.56 -5.19 -13.45
N ASP A 248 -1.29 -4.61 -12.50
CA ASP A 248 -2.60 -3.94 -12.70
C ASP A 248 -2.54 -2.78 -13.72
N ALA A 249 -1.34 -2.35 -14.10
CA ALA A 249 -1.12 -1.35 -15.15
C ALA A 249 -1.59 -1.78 -16.56
N ALA A 250 -2.00 -3.05 -16.75
CA ALA A 250 -2.57 -3.54 -18.01
C ALA A 250 -4.05 -3.16 -18.18
N ASP A 251 -4.77 -2.84 -17.10
CA ASP A 251 -6.21 -2.53 -17.10
C ASP A 251 -6.52 -1.04 -17.25
N ASP A 252 -5.51 -0.17 -17.22
CA ASP A 252 -5.65 1.30 -17.36
C ASP A 252 -5.65 1.76 -18.85
N LYS A 253 -6.33 1.03 -19.73
CA LYS A 253 -6.54 1.44 -21.12
C LYS A 253 -8.00 1.63 -21.45
#